data_4417635879e6d036ec77608cab6caa68
#
_entry.id   4417635879e6d036ec77608cab6caa68
#
_cell.length_a   1.000
_cell.length_b   1.000
_cell.length_c   1.000
_cell.angle_alpha   90.00
_cell.angle_beta   90.00
_cell.angle_gamma   90.00
#
_symmetry.space_group_name_H-M   'P 1'
#
loop_
_entity.id
_entity.type
_entity.pdbx_description
1 polymer ?
#
loop_
_entity_poly.entity_id
_entity_poly.type
_entity_poly.pdbx_seq_one_letter_code
_entity_poly.pdbx_strand_id
1 'polypeptide(L)'
;MSSQNLAPRWRALLAALGCVVVVGCSTAPSVPTPSPTEAKVSALRGLGFEPGDDGWELNLGVKLLFESDVGSVSDEGREAVAELARTLSALGIERIRIEGHTDNLGNAKYNEALSLRRAESVAQHLVRIGWRDSAIERRGYGADKPVADNATPSGRAQNRRVAIAVKVE
;
A
#
# COMPACT_ATOMS: atom_id res chain seq x y z
N MET A 1 -69.99 -67.28 -8.98
CA MET A 1 -70.85 -66.53 -9.95
C MET A 1 -69.98 -65.48 -10.58
N SER A 2 -69.48 -65.79 -11.76
CA SER A 2 -69.86 -65.19 -13.07
C SER A 2 -69.69 -63.71 -13.08
N SER A 3 -68.98 -63.05 -13.92
CA SER A 3 -68.65 -63.18 -15.33
C SER A 3 -67.60 -62.12 -15.70
N GLN A 4 -66.57 -62.47 -16.41
CA GLN A 4 -66.36 -62.24 -17.85
C GLN A 4 -66.18 -60.75 -18.31
N ASN A 5 -65.03 -60.60 -18.88
CA ASN A 5 -64.69 -59.98 -20.18
C ASN A 5 -64.92 -58.48 -20.34
N LEU A 6 -63.92 -57.77 -20.78
CA LEU A 6 -63.44 -57.64 -22.15
C LEU A 6 -62.30 -56.64 -22.24
N ALA A 7 -61.23 -57.01 -22.86
CA ALA A 7 -60.25 -55.99 -23.36
C ALA A 7 -60.82 -55.34 -24.63
N PRO A 8 -60.34 -54.16 -24.98
CA PRO A 8 -59.70 -54.16 -26.29
C PRO A 8 -58.32 -53.40 -26.28
N ARG A 9 -57.49 -54.02 -27.05
CA ARG A 9 -56.21 -53.59 -27.59
C ARG A 9 -56.35 -52.27 -28.33
N TRP A 10 -55.58 -51.25 -27.96
CA TRP A 10 -55.29 -50.17 -28.88
C TRP A 10 -53.83 -49.96 -28.97
N ARG A 11 -53.36 -50.00 -30.16
CA ARG A 11 -52.04 -50.03 -30.73
C ARG A 11 -51.26 -48.70 -30.44
N ALA A 12 -50.03 -48.90 -30.09
CA ALA A 12 -48.84 -48.12 -30.45
C ALA A 12 -49.04 -46.78 -31.15
N LEU A 13 -48.42 -45.76 -30.51
CA LEU A 13 -47.73 -44.74 -31.26
C LEU A 13 -46.57 -44.28 -30.40
N LEU A 14 -45.35 -44.68 -30.80
CA LEU A 14 -44.07 -44.18 -30.33
C LEU A 14 -43.91 -42.70 -30.76
N ALA A 15 -43.99 -41.78 -29.86
CA ALA A 15 -43.49 -40.44 -30.07
C ALA A 15 -42.17 -40.30 -29.26
N ALA A 16 -41.08 -40.50 -29.98
CA ALA A 16 -39.74 -40.21 -29.45
C ALA A 16 -39.61 -38.68 -29.25
N LEU A 17 -39.78 -38.22 -28.02
CA LEU A 17 -39.48 -36.83 -27.63
C LEU A 17 -37.99 -36.76 -27.33
N GLY A 18 -37.22 -36.33 -28.32
CA GLY A 18 -35.79 -36.05 -28.17
C GLY A 18 -35.57 -34.92 -27.16
N CYS A 19 -35.08 -35.29 -25.98
CA CYS A 19 -34.65 -34.35 -24.98
C CYS A 19 -33.32 -33.75 -25.46
N VAL A 20 -33.36 -32.57 -26.10
CA VAL A 20 -32.17 -31.78 -26.41
C VAL A 20 -31.68 -31.16 -25.09
N VAL A 21 -30.72 -31.82 -24.48
CA VAL A 21 -29.97 -31.22 -23.34
C VAL A 21 -29.06 -30.16 -23.92
N VAL A 22 -29.50 -28.90 -23.86
CA VAL A 22 -28.62 -27.75 -24.11
C VAL A 22 -27.72 -27.60 -22.88
N VAL A 23 -26.52 -28.17 -22.99
CA VAL A 23 -25.44 -27.90 -22.03
C VAL A 23 -24.97 -26.48 -22.29
N GLY A 24 -25.61 -25.52 -21.61
CA GLY A 24 -25.14 -24.15 -21.54
C GLY A 24 -23.84 -24.09 -20.74
N CYS A 25 -22.71 -23.98 -21.43
CA CYS A 25 -21.46 -23.59 -20.80
C CYS A 25 -21.65 -22.17 -20.23
N SER A 26 -22.03 -22.07 -18.95
CA SER A 26 -21.90 -20.83 -18.19
C SER A 26 -20.42 -20.54 -18.00
N THR A 27 -19.81 -19.80 -18.92
CA THR A 27 -18.54 -19.15 -18.68
C THR A 27 -18.79 -18.02 -17.67
N ALA A 28 -18.59 -18.33 -16.39
CA ALA A 28 -18.51 -17.28 -15.37
C ALA A 28 -17.42 -16.30 -15.80
N PRO A 29 -17.66 -14.97 -15.75
CA PRO A 29 -16.62 -14.00 -16.05
C PRO A 29 -15.46 -14.24 -15.07
N SER A 30 -14.31 -14.66 -15.61
CA SER A 30 -13.09 -14.76 -14.83
C SER A 30 -12.69 -13.34 -14.43
N VAL A 31 -12.84 -13.01 -13.14
CA VAL A 31 -12.24 -11.78 -12.58
C VAL A 31 -10.73 -11.92 -12.81
N PRO A 32 -10.09 -11.01 -13.56
CA PRO A 32 -8.66 -11.11 -13.80
C PRO A 32 -7.93 -11.06 -12.46
N THR A 33 -7.10 -12.04 -12.20
CA THR A 33 -6.20 -12.02 -11.03
C THR A 33 -5.24 -10.85 -11.21
N PRO A 34 -5.13 -9.92 -10.25
CA PRO A 34 -4.23 -8.78 -10.39
C PRO A 34 -2.79 -9.27 -10.56
N SER A 35 -2.03 -8.57 -11.38
CA SER A 35 -0.60 -8.84 -11.52
C SER A 35 0.12 -8.62 -10.17
N PRO A 36 1.30 -9.24 -9.94
CA PRO A 36 2.07 -9.00 -8.72
C PRO A 36 2.35 -7.52 -8.45
N THR A 37 2.58 -6.74 -9.50
CA THR A 37 2.78 -5.29 -9.42
C THR A 37 1.50 -4.56 -9.00
N GLU A 38 0.35 -4.90 -9.58
CA GLU A 38 -0.95 -4.32 -9.19
C GLU A 38 -1.32 -4.65 -7.74
N ALA A 39 -1.02 -5.87 -7.29
CA ALA A 39 -1.22 -6.28 -5.90
C ALA A 39 -0.34 -5.46 -4.95
N LYS A 40 0.95 -5.25 -5.27
CA LYS A 40 1.85 -4.38 -4.50
C LYS A 40 1.35 -2.94 -4.45
N VAL A 41 0.96 -2.37 -5.59
CA VAL A 41 0.40 -1.01 -5.66
C VAL A 41 -0.86 -0.87 -4.83
N SER A 42 -1.77 -1.84 -4.89
CA SER A 42 -2.98 -1.85 -4.06
C SER A 42 -2.66 -1.88 -2.57
N ALA A 43 -1.69 -2.70 -2.16
CA ALA A 43 -1.23 -2.78 -0.77
C ALA A 43 -0.58 -1.45 -0.31
N LEU A 44 0.27 -0.83 -1.13
CA LEU A 44 0.86 0.47 -0.82
C LEU A 44 -0.20 1.57 -0.63
N ARG A 45 -1.20 1.62 -1.51
CA ARG A 45 -2.34 2.54 -1.33
C ARG A 45 -3.10 2.28 -0.03
N GLY A 46 -3.30 1.01 0.32
CA GLY A 46 -3.92 0.63 1.60
C GLY A 46 -3.12 1.08 2.82
N LEU A 47 -1.80 1.23 2.71
CA LEU A 47 -0.91 1.78 3.74
C LEU A 47 -0.85 3.32 3.73
N GLY A 48 -1.53 3.99 2.80
CA GLY A 48 -1.53 5.45 2.66
C GLY A 48 -0.39 6.01 1.80
N PHE A 49 0.30 5.17 1.03
CA PHE A 49 1.23 5.65 0.03
C PHE A 49 0.49 6.31 -1.13
N GLU A 50 1.02 7.41 -1.61
CA GLU A 50 0.56 8.17 -2.76
C GLU A 50 1.62 8.16 -3.86
N PRO A 51 1.24 8.34 -5.14
CA PRO A 51 2.21 8.53 -6.22
C PRO A 51 3.07 9.76 -5.96
N GLY A 52 4.39 9.59 -6.01
CA GLY A 52 5.39 10.66 -5.88
C GLY A 52 6.25 10.79 -7.13
N ASP A 53 7.26 11.69 -7.09
CA ASP A 53 8.14 11.99 -8.23
C ASP A 53 8.87 10.75 -8.76
N ASP A 54 9.28 9.85 -7.87
CA ASP A 54 10.17 8.71 -8.15
C ASP A 54 9.57 7.36 -7.73
N GLY A 55 8.25 7.25 -7.63
CA GLY A 55 7.56 6.02 -7.21
C GLY A 55 6.40 6.29 -6.25
N TRP A 56 6.36 5.60 -5.12
CA TRP A 56 5.32 5.71 -4.11
C TRP A 56 5.88 6.31 -2.83
N GLU A 57 5.19 7.25 -2.24
CA GLU A 57 5.64 8.02 -1.08
C GLU A 57 4.61 8.00 0.05
N LEU A 58 5.07 7.73 1.28
CA LEU A 58 4.28 7.85 2.50
C LEU A 58 4.83 8.97 3.37
N ASN A 59 4.01 9.96 3.65
CA ASN A 59 4.36 11.13 4.46
C ASN A 59 4.01 10.92 5.93
N LEU A 60 5.00 10.95 6.81
CA LEU A 60 4.87 10.80 8.25
C LEU A 60 5.17 12.12 8.95
N GLY A 61 4.21 12.66 9.68
CA GLY A 61 4.37 13.91 10.41
C GLY A 61 5.44 13.82 11.52
N VAL A 62 6.24 14.88 11.68
CA VAL A 62 7.31 14.91 12.70
C VAL A 62 6.77 14.68 14.11
N LYS A 63 5.58 15.17 14.44
CA LYS A 63 4.97 14.96 15.76
C LYS A 63 4.65 13.49 16.07
N LEU A 64 4.40 12.67 15.05
CA LEU A 64 4.21 11.23 15.22
C LEU A 64 5.53 10.52 15.46
N LEU A 65 6.58 10.96 14.77
CA LEU A 65 7.86 10.25 14.75
C LEU A 65 8.81 10.65 15.89
N PHE A 66 8.72 11.87 16.41
CA PHE A 66 9.73 12.42 17.30
C PHE A 66 9.12 13.03 18.56
N GLU A 67 9.71 12.78 19.72
CA GLU A 67 9.31 13.39 20.99
C GLU A 67 9.60 14.90 21.02
N SER A 68 10.65 15.31 20.32
CA SER A 68 11.05 16.72 20.19
C SER A 68 11.50 17.01 18.77
N ASP A 69 11.49 18.28 18.37
CA ASP A 69 11.91 18.71 17.03
C ASP A 69 13.35 18.35 16.66
N VAL A 70 14.15 17.83 17.59
CA VAL A 70 15.62 17.74 17.46
C VAL A 70 16.16 16.36 17.13
N GLY A 71 15.35 15.26 17.12
CA GLY A 71 15.88 14.15 16.39
C GLY A 71 15.93 12.75 16.98
N SER A 72 15.44 12.45 18.18
CA SER A 72 15.25 11.04 18.56
C SER A 72 13.85 10.56 18.21
N VAL A 73 13.77 9.42 17.52
CA VAL A 73 12.47 8.81 17.19
C VAL A 73 11.79 8.38 18.50
N SER A 74 10.54 8.79 18.70
CA SER A 74 9.71 8.40 19.85
C SER A 74 9.43 6.90 19.88
N ASP A 75 8.95 6.37 20.99
CA ASP A 75 8.58 4.96 21.08
C ASP A 75 7.45 4.62 20.11
N GLU A 76 6.43 5.47 20.02
CA GLU A 76 5.34 5.34 19.06
C GLU A 76 5.85 5.42 17.61
N GLY A 77 6.77 6.34 17.34
CA GLY A 77 7.38 6.46 16.02
C GLY A 77 8.20 5.22 15.65
N ARG A 78 8.93 4.64 16.60
CA ARG A 78 9.68 3.38 16.40
C ARG A 78 8.76 2.22 16.07
N GLU A 79 7.65 2.08 16.80
CA GLU A 79 6.66 1.04 16.54
C GLU A 79 6.02 1.19 15.16
N ALA A 80 5.57 2.40 14.81
CA ALA A 80 4.97 2.69 13.51
C ALA A 80 5.94 2.41 12.35
N VAL A 81 7.19 2.81 12.47
CA VAL A 81 8.22 2.56 11.45
C VAL A 81 8.56 1.06 11.36
N ALA A 82 8.60 0.35 12.49
CA ALA A 82 8.86 -1.09 12.50
C ALA A 82 7.73 -1.89 11.84
N GLU A 83 6.47 -1.53 12.10
CA GLU A 83 5.30 -2.16 11.47
C GLU A 83 5.30 -1.93 9.95
N LEU A 84 5.53 -0.68 9.53
CA LEU A 84 5.67 -0.34 8.12
C LEU A 84 6.79 -1.14 7.47
N ALA A 85 7.94 -1.24 8.11
CA ALA A 85 9.10 -1.99 7.61
C ALA A 85 8.80 -3.49 7.41
N ARG A 86 8.10 -4.10 8.36
CA ARG A 86 7.64 -5.50 8.24
C ARG A 86 6.73 -5.68 7.04
N THR A 87 5.78 -4.78 6.86
CA THR A 87 4.82 -4.83 5.75
C THR A 87 5.51 -4.64 4.39
N LEU A 88 6.41 -3.66 4.28
CA LEU A 88 7.19 -3.45 3.05
C LEU A 88 8.04 -4.66 2.69
N SER A 89 8.69 -5.28 3.68
CA SER A 89 9.47 -6.50 3.48
C SER A 89 8.59 -7.67 3.01
N ALA A 90 7.39 -7.83 3.58
CA ALA A 90 6.43 -8.85 3.16
C ALA A 90 5.93 -8.64 1.72
N LEU A 91 5.88 -7.41 1.23
CA LEU A 91 5.60 -7.07 -0.16
C LEU A 91 6.80 -7.25 -1.10
N GLY A 92 7.95 -7.69 -0.59
CA GLY A 92 9.20 -7.84 -1.35
C GLY A 92 9.83 -6.49 -1.71
N ILE A 93 9.56 -5.43 -0.96
CA ILE A 93 10.20 -4.13 -1.10
C ILE A 93 11.44 -4.14 -0.22
N GLU A 94 12.61 -4.19 -0.85
CA GLU A 94 13.89 -4.31 -0.16
C GLU A 94 14.70 -3.02 -0.13
N ARG A 95 14.28 -2.00 -0.88
CA ARG A 95 14.97 -0.71 -0.98
C ARG A 95 13.99 0.42 -0.73
N ILE A 96 14.41 1.36 0.10
CA ILE A 96 13.62 2.56 0.43
C ILE A 96 14.52 3.79 0.40
N ARG A 97 13.90 4.94 0.20
CA ARG A 97 14.51 6.24 0.43
C ARG A 97 13.75 6.95 1.55
N ILE A 98 14.48 7.50 2.49
CA ILE A 98 13.94 8.29 3.60
C ILE A 98 14.31 9.74 3.36
N GLU A 99 13.30 10.59 3.26
CA GLU A 99 13.44 12.01 2.96
C GLU A 99 12.95 12.85 4.13
N GLY A 100 13.82 13.70 4.66
CA GLY A 100 13.45 14.65 5.70
C GLY A 100 13.06 15.99 5.09
N HIS A 101 12.05 16.63 5.68
CA HIS A 101 11.54 17.93 5.27
C HIS A 101 11.29 18.85 6.48
N THR A 102 11.36 20.15 6.24
CA THR A 102 11.02 21.19 7.22
C THR A 102 9.99 22.15 6.64
N ASP A 103 9.44 23.01 7.46
CA ASP A 103 8.80 24.24 6.96
C ASP A 103 9.87 25.27 6.56
N ASN A 104 9.42 26.42 6.08
CA ASN A 104 10.29 27.51 5.61
C ASN A 104 10.77 28.46 6.71
N LEU A 105 10.49 28.18 7.97
CA LEU A 105 10.94 29.05 9.08
C LEU A 105 12.41 28.75 9.43
N GLY A 106 13.16 29.81 9.72
CA GLY A 106 14.53 29.70 10.15
C GLY A 106 15.56 29.72 9.00
N ASN A 107 16.77 29.28 9.29
CA ASN A 107 17.90 29.32 8.37
C ASN A 107 17.89 28.08 7.43
N ALA A 108 18.03 28.29 6.12
CA ALA A 108 17.96 27.23 5.12
C ALA A 108 19.00 26.12 5.36
N LYS A 109 20.26 26.48 5.68
CA LYS A 109 21.32 25.50 5.95
C LYS A 109 21.05 24.70 7.23
N TYR A 110 20.45 25.32 8.23
CA TYR A 110 20.02 24.61 9.44
C TYR A 110 18.88 23.63 9.12
N ASN A 111 17.90 24.04 8.32
CA ASN A 111 16.77 23.21 7.91
C ASN A 111 17.21 22.00 7.07
N GLU A 112 18.15 22.19 6.15
CA GLU A 112 18.78 21.10 5.40
C GLU A 112 19.42 20.08 6.35
N ALA A 113 20.28 20.54 7.26
CA ALA A 113 20.92 19.67 8.22
C ALA A 113 19.94 19.00 9.20
N LEU A 114 18.86 19.70 9.62
CA LEU A 114 17.83 19.15 10.49
C LEU A 114 17.03 18.05 9.79
N SER A 115 16.63 18.30 8.55
CA SER A 115 15.88 17.34 7.75
C SER A 115 16.69 16.05 7.50
N LEU A 116 17.99 16.18 7.19
CA LEU A 116 18.87 15.03 7.03
C LEU A 116 19.02 14.24 8.35
N ARG A 117 19.22 14.91 9.48
CA ARG A 117 19.29 14.24 10.79
C ARG A 117 18.03 13.45 11.12
N ARG A 118 16.84 13.95 10.78
CA ARG A 118 15.57 13.24 10.96
C ARG A 118 15.50 11.99 10.10
N ALA A 119 15.86 12.09 8.82
CA ALA A 119 15.95 10.94 7.93
C ALA A 119 16.93 9.88 8.45
N GLU A 120 18.10 10.34 8.93
CA GLU A 120 19.13 9.47 9.52
C GLU A 120 18.63 8.74 10.77
N SER A 121 17.91 9.43 11.67
CA SER A 121 17.38 8.81 12.90
C SER A 121 16.39 7.69 12.61
N VAL A 122 15.52 7.87 11.60
CA VAL A 122 14.60 6.84 11.15
C VAL A 122 15.36 5.67 10.50
N ALA A 123 16.34 5.96 9.64
CA ALA A 123 17.18 4.96 8.99
C ALA A 123 17.94 4.10 10.00
N GLN A 124 18.56 4.72 11.01
CA GLN A 124 19.25 4.00 12.08
C GLN A 124 18.32 3.07 12.87
N HIS A 125 17.07 3.49 13.08
CA HIS A 125 16.08 2.60 13.70
C HIS A 125 15.80 1.38 12.82
N LEU A 126 15.60 1.56 11.53
CA LEU A 126 15.40 0.45 10.57
C LEU A 126 16.59 -0.50 10.53
N VAL A 127 17.80 0.02 10.53
CA VAL A 127 19.03 -0.83 10.60
C VAL A 127 19.05 -1.65 11.88
N ARG A 128 18.71 -1.07 13.04
CA ARG A 128 18.66 -1.80 14.32
C ARG A 128 17.65 -2.95 14.31
N ILE A 129 16.56 -2.83 13.54
CA ILE A 129 15.54 -3.89 13.41
C ILE A 129 15.77 -4.84 12.22
N GLY A 130 16.95 -4.75 11.58
CA GLY A 130 17.42 -5.74 10.62
C GLY A 130 17.40 -5.34 9.15
N TRP A 131 17.05 -4.10 8.80
CA TRP A 131 17.21 -3.61 7.43
C TRP A 131 18.70 -3.41 7.09
N ARG A 132 19.07 -3.73 5.85
CA ARG A 132 20.44 -3.50 5.37
C ARG A 132 20.66 -1.99 5.18
N ASP A 133 21.73 -1.47 5.75
CA ASP A 133 22.08 -0.04 5.64
C ASP A 133 22.21 0.42 4.16
N SER A 134 22.80 -0.42 3.32
CA SER A 134 22.96 -0.17 1.88
C SER A 134 21.64 -0.17 1.09
N ALA A 135 20.55 -0.59 1.69
CA ALA A 135 19.20 -0.59 1.09
C ALA A 135 18.38 0.65 1.46
N ILE A 136 18.93 1.52 2.30
CA ILE A 136 18.25 2.74 2.78
C ILE A 136 19.02 3.96 2.28
N GLU A 137 18.43 4.69 1.35
CA GLU A 137 18.92 6.02 0.96
C GLU A 137 18.39 7.08 1.93
N ARG A 138 19.19 8.08 2.30
CA ARG A 138 18.80 9.18 3.18
C ARG A 138 18.98 10.49 2.45
N ARG A 139 17.98 11.38 2.54
CA ARG A 139 18.03 12.72 1.98
C ARG A 139 17.43 13.75 2.93
N GLY A 140 18.04 14.92 3.01
CA GLY A 140 17.48 16.09 3.65
C GLY A 140 17.19 17.16 2.61
N TYR A 141 15.95 17.55 2.48
CA TYR A 141 15.51 18.57 1.53
C TYR A 141 15.24 19.93 2.20
N GLY A 142 15.39 20.03 3.54
CA GLY A 142 15.00 21.26 4.22
C GLY A 142 13.59 21.67 3.84
N ALA A 143 13.43 22.92 3.38
CA ALA A 143 12.16 23.50 2.96
C ALA A 143 11.92 23.46 1.44
N ASP A 144 12.77 22.81 0.65
CA ASP A 144 12.77 22.92 -0.83
C ASP A 144 11.62 22.17 -1.51
N LYS A 145 11.02 21.20 -0.81
CA LYS A 145 9.91 20.39 -1.34
C LYS A 145 8.66 20.53 -0.45
N PRO A 146 7.97 21.67 -0.44
CA PRO A 146 6.75 21.83 0.35
C PRO A 146 5.59 21.05 -0.28
N VAL A 147 4.75 20.43 0.55
CA VAL A 147 3.49 19.77 0.16
C VAL A 147 2.26 20.60 0.52
N ALA A 148 2.45 21.67 1.29
CA ALA A 148 1.39 22.57 1.72
C ALA A 148 1.89 24.01 1.83
N ASP A 149 0.96 24.96 1.91
CA ASP A 149 1.28 26.37 2.00
C ASP A 149 1.98 26.73 3.33
N ASN A 150 3.23 27.19 3.24
CA ASN A 150 4.03 27.63 4.37
C ASN A 150 3.50 28.92 5.04
N ALA A 151 2.61 29.68 4.41
CA ALA A 151 2.00 30.86 5.02
C ALA A 151 1.09 30.47 6.20
N THR A 152 0.50 29.28 6.20
CA THR A 152 -0.41 28.82 7.24
C THR A 152 0.27 27.95 8.29
N PRO A 153 -0.12 28.03 9.59
CA PRO A 153 0.39 27.13 10.62
C PRO A 153 0.12 25.64 10.31
N SER A 154 -1.03 25.34 9.71
CA SER A 154 -1.40 23.98 9.30
C SER A 154 -0.51 23.47 8.18
N GLY A 155 -0.27 24.27 7.13
CA GLY A 155 0.60 23.89 6.03
C GLY A 155 2.05 23.70 6.49
N ARG A 156 2.56 24.56 7.35
CA ARG A 156 3.88 24.35 7.96
C ARG A 156 3.95 23.04 8.74
N ALA A 157 2.90 22.66 9.46
CA ALA A 157 2.86 21.38 10.17
C ALA A 157 2.91 20.19 9.22
N GLN A 158 2.27 20.26 8.05
CA GLN A 158 2.34 19.24 7.00
C GLN A 158 3.74 19.19 6.34
N ASN A 159 4.38 20.33 6.15
CA ASN A 159 5.73 20.41 5.59
C ASN A 159 6.79 19.81 6.54
N ARG A 160 6.59 19.86 7.85
CA ARG A 160 7.46 19.17 8.82
C ARG A 160 7.13 17.68 8.85
N ARG A 161 7.78 16.92 7.96
CA ARG A 161 7.53 15.50 7.75
C ARG A 161 8.82 14.71 7.47
N VAL A 162 8.74 13.41 7.60
CA VAL A 162 9.65 12.45 6.99
C VAL A 162 8.85 11.62 5.99
N ALA A 163 9.32 11.55 4.77
CA ALA A 163 8.73 10.73 3.74
C ALA A 163 9.51 9.43 3.56
N ILE A 164 8.79 8.33 3.33
CA ILE A 164 9.35 7.05 2.93
C ILE A 164 8.95 6.79 1.50
N ALA A 165 9.93 6.78 0.59
CA ALA A 165 9.71 6.55 -0.83
C ALA A 165 10.16 5.14 -1.22
N VAL A 166 9.34 4.47 -2.06
CA VAL A 166 9.57 3.11 -2.56
C VAL A 166 9.33 3.05 -4.06
N LYS A 167 10.08 2.19 -4.76
CA LYS A 167 9.84 1.85 -6.17
C LYS A 167 9.17 0.48 -6.25
N VAL A 168 8.20 0.36 -7.15
CA VAL A 168 7.56 -0.92 -7.48
C VAL A 168 8.01 -1.29 -8.88
N GLU A 169 8.78 -2.35 -8.96
CA GLU A 169 9.24 -2.98 -10.20
C GLU A 169 8.36 -4.19 -10.53
#